data_dd72c7860275b812bb25238984c5bd56
#
_entry.id   dd72c7860275b812bb25238984c5bd56
#
_cell.length_a   1.000
_cell.length_b   1.000
_cell.length_c   1.000
_cell.angle_alpha   90.00
_cell.angle_beta   90.00
_cell.angle_gamma   90.00
#
_symmetry.space_group_name_H-M   'P 1'
#
loop_
_entity.id
_entity.type
_entity.pdbx_description
1 polymer ?
#
loop_
_entity_poly.entity_id
_entity_poly.type
_entity_poly.pdbx_seq_one_letter_code
_entity_poly.pdbx_strand_id
1 'polypeptide(L)'
;MGDRKKGLGFDQLITINPPKKSNHDFYVKFFNSDGSEADMCMNGVRSVGTFLWAAKLAPRKPLLLGTKSKPILIKPTNTKKVKVIFDCPTQEIIPKSEAKFLNKCGLKKYNFINAGNLHLIIKTSKVFSFDLNELSSKLRKRTFFKNVNISLYKQNLKGLILRTNEAGAGETLSCGSASAASASFNIKDKSILKIISAGGELSIRKINGKLEMVGPAEFICEGIWLKK
;
A
#
# COMPACT_ATOMS: atom_id res chain seq x y z
N MET A 1 12.35 -14.71 -12.79
CA MET A 1 11.24 -13.89 -13.37
C MET A 1 11.31 -12.43 -12.91
N GLY A 2 11.55 -12.12 -11.62
CA GLY A 2 11.53 -10.74 -11.07
C GLY A 2 12.67 -9.82 -11.53
N ASP A 3 13.76 -10.35 -12.02
CA ASP A 3 14.93 -9.57 -12.50
C ASP A 3 14.54 -8.71 -13.71
N ARG A 4 14.78 -7.39 -13.61
CA ARG A 4 14.41 -6.43 -14.67
C ARG A 4 15.31 -6.48 -15.91
N LYS A 5 16.47 -7.16 -15.82
CA LYS A 5 17.42 -7.31 -16.94
C LYS A 5 17.37 -8.69 -17.57
N LYS A 6 17.05 -9.73 -16.79
CA LYS A 6 17.07 -11.14 -17.21
C LYS A 6 15.71 -11.83 -17.15
N GLY A 7 14.66 -11.15 -16.71
CA GLY A 7 13.31 -11.66 -16.59
C GLY A 7 12.25 -10.68 -17.08
N LEU A 8 11.01 -10.87 -16.66
CA LEU A 8 9.89 -9.96 -16.93
C LEU A 8 10.06 -8.62 -16.19
N GLY A 9 10.67 -8.65 -15.01
CA GLY A 9 10.86 -7.46 -14.20
C GLY A 9 9.55 -6.98 -13.59
N PHE A 10 9.27 -7.35 -12.36
CA PHE A 10 8.09 -6.92 -11.61
C PHE A 10 8.47 -6.52 -10.19
N ASP A 11 7.65 -5.71 -9.56
CA ASP A 11 7.79 -5.39 -8.14
C ASP A 11 7.29 -6.56 -7.27
N GLN A 12 6.17 -7.17 -7.69
CA GLN A 12 5.60 -8.33 -6.99
C GLN A 12 4.99 -9.34 -7.96
N LEU A 13 5.13 -10.61 -7.61
CA LEU A 13 4.41 -11.74 -8.18
C LEU A 13 3.23 -12.08 -7.25
N ILE A 14 2.07 -12.35 -7.84
CA ILE A 14 0.88 -12.70 -7.07
C ILE A 14 0.40 -14.07 -7.56
N THR A 15 0.19 -15.00 -6.62
CA THR A 15 -0.45 -16.28 -6.93
C THR A 15 -1.86 -16.30 -6.38
N ILE A 16 -2.80 -16.80 -7.18
CA ILE A 16 -4.20 -16.98 -6.81
C ILE A 16 -4.43 -18.48 -6.70
N ASN A 17 -4.88 -18.91 -5.55
CA ASN A 17 -5.02 -20.33 -5.21
C ASN A 17 -6.44 -20.63 -4.72
N PRO A 18 -6.86 -21.90 -4.71
CA PRO A 18 -8.11 -22.32 -4.04
C PRO A 18 -8.17 -21.82 -2.60
N PRO A 19 -9.35 -21.57 -2.05
CA PRO A 19 -9.49 -21.07 -0.70
C PRO A 19 -8.98 -22.07 0.33
N LYS A 20 -8.28 -21.58 1.38
CA LYS A 20 -7.85 -22.40 2.53
C LYS A 20 -8.94 -22.56 3.60
N LYS A 21 -9.98 -21.72 3.55
CA LYS A 21 -11.14 -21.74 4.46
C LYS A 21 -12.41 -21.68 3.64
N SER A 22 -13.45 -22.38 4.08
CA SER A 22 -14.74 -22.49 3.36
C SER A 22 -15.45 -21.14 3.16
N ASN A 23 -15.18 -20.15 4.01
CA ASN A 23 -15.76 -18.82 3.90
C ASN A 23 -14.93 -17.84 3.07
N HIS A 24 -13.83 -18.29 2.44
CA HIS A 24 -13.04 -17.48 1.51
C HIS A 24 -13.33 -17.90 0.08
N ASP A 25 -13.29 -16.96 -0.87
CA ASP A 25 -13.46 -17.26 -2.29
C ASP A 25 -12.15 -17.74 -2.92
N PHE A 26 -11.01 -17.13 -2.53
CA PHE A 26 -9.66 -17.47 -3.00
C PHE A 26 -8.65 -17.29 -1.89
N TYR A 27 -7.45 -17.90 -2.05
CA TYR A 27 -6.28 -17.62 -1.23
C TYR A 27 -5.17 -16.99 -2.08
N VAL A 28 -4.68 -15.84 -1.67
CA VAL A 28 -3.71 -15.04 -2.43
C VAL A 28 -2.39 -14.95 -1.67
N LYS A 29 -1.28 -15.16 -2.39
CA LYS A 29 0.08 -14.95 -1.88
C LYS A 29 0.77 -13.86 -2.70
N PHE A 30 1.59 -13.08 -2.04
CA PHE A 30 2.39 -12.01 -2.63
C PHE A 30 3.86 -12.35 -2.44
N PHE A 31 4.65 -12.24 -3.49
CA PHE A 31 6.09 -12.46 -3.46
C PHE A 31 6.79 -11.23 -4.02
N ASN A 32 7.81 -10.76 -3.33
CA ASN A 32 8.67 -9.70 -3.82
C ASN A 32 9.51 -10.19 -5.02
N SER A 33 10.15 -9.28 -5.74
CA SER A 33 11.00 -9.63 -6.89
C SER A 33 12.20 -10.52 -6.55
N ASP A 34 12.64 -10.52 -5.28
CA ASP A 34 13.70 -11.39 -4.73
C ASP A 34 13.22 -12.80 -4.33
N GLY A 35 11.92 -13.07 -4.45
CA GLY A 35 11.28 -14.34 -4.10
C GLY A 35 10.81 -14.44 -2.65
N SER A 36 11.08 -13.47 -1.79
CA SER A 36 10.56 -13.44 -0.42
C SER A 36 9.04 -13.24 -0.40
N GLU A 37 8.33 -13.93 0.49
CA GLU A 37 6.87 -13.80 0.63
C GLU A 37 6.52 -12.54 1.44
N ALA A 38 5.76 -11.64 0.83
CA ALA A 38 5.21 -10.46 1.49
C ALA A 38 3.87 -10.77 2.17
N ASP A 39 3.61 -10.13 3.31
CA ASP A 39 2.39 -10.38 4.08
C ASP A 39 1.14 -9.82 3.37
N MET A 40 1.26 -8.69 2.68
CA MET A 40 0.16 -7.99 2.04
C MET A 40 0.64 -6.97 1.01
N CYS A 41 -0.14 -6.82 -0.06
CA CYS A 41 0.01 -5.73 -1.03
C CYS A 41 -1.35 -5.18 -1.46
N MET A 42 -1.67 -3.97 -1.05
CA MET A 42 -2.96 -3.33 -1.38
C MET A 42 -3.13 -3.05 -2.88
N ASN A 43 -2.03 -2.76 -3.58
CA ASN A 43 -2.05 -2.60 -5.03
C ASN A 43 -2.32 -3.95 -5.70
N GLY A 44 -1.61 -5.00 -5.26
CA GLY A 44 -1.80 -6.35 -5.74
C GLY A 44 -3.22 -6.89 -5.50
N VAL A 45 -3.83 -6.60 -4.36
CA VAL A 45 -5.22 -6.98 -4.08
C VAL A 45 -6.19 -6.40 -5.12
N ARG A 46 -5.98 -5.15 -5.57
CA ARG A 46 -6.80 -4.56 -6.64
C ARG A 46 -6.57 -5.27 -7.99
N SER A 47 -5.32 -5.60 -8.29
CA SER A 47 -4.97 -6.35 -9.50
C SER A 47 -5.62 -7.74 -9.51
N VAL A 48 -5.63 -8.44 -8.37
CA VAL A 48 -6.36 -9.72 -8.20
C VAL A 48 -7.84 -9.57 -8.52
N GLY A 49 -8.51 -8.55 -7.98
CA GLY A 49 -9.91 -8.30 -8.26
C GLY A 49 -10.17 -8.05 -9.75
N THR A 50 -9.37 -7.20 -10.38
CA THR A 50 -9.47 -6.93 -11.81
C THR A 50 -9.27 -8.21 -12.63
N PHE A 51 -8.26 -9.02 -12.30
CA PHE A 51 -7.95 -10.27 -12.99
C PHE A 51 -9.09 -11.27 -12.86
N LEU A 52 -9.55 -11.58 -11.65
CA LEU A 52 -10.58 -12.57 -11.41
C LEU A 52 -11.88 -12.28 -12.18
N TRP A 53 -12.28 -11.01 -12.22
CA TRP A 53 -13.50 -10.61 -12.93
C TRP A 53 -13.30 -10.50 -14.45
N ALA A 54 -12.15 -10.04 -14.92
CA ALA A 54 -11.86 -9.95 -16.35
C ALA A 54 -11.68 -11.34 -16.99
N ALA A 55 -10.95 -12.23 -16.32
CA ALA A 55 -10.74 -13.61 -16.76
C ALA A 55 -11.96 -14.52 -16.51
N LYS A 56 -13.09 -13.97 -15.98
CA LYS A 56 -14.30 -14.73 -15.66
C LYS A 56 -14.08 -15.91 -14.70
N LEU A 57 -13.03 -15.86 -13.88
CA LEU A 57 -12.76 -16.87 -12.85
C LEU A 57 -13.66 -16.72 -11.63
N ALA A 58 -14.32 -15.58 -11.48
CA ALA A 58 -15.34 -15.31 -10.48
C ALA A 58 -16.44 -14.41 -11.05
N PRO A 59 -17.69 -14.54 -10.58
CA PRO A 59 -18.74 -13.59 -10.91
C PRO A 59 -18.40 -12.20 -10.40
N ARG A 60 -18.87 -11.14 -11.09
CA ARG A 60 -18.61 -9.74 -10.72
C ARG A 60 -19.42 -9.33 -9.47
N LYS A 61 -19.07 -9.89 -8.34
CA LYS A 61 -19.66 -9.67 -7.02
C LYS A 61 -18.55 -9.46 -5.98
N PRO A 62 -18.89 -9.06 -4.73
CA PRO A 62 -17.90 -9.03 -3.64
C PRO A 62 -17.22 -10.39 -3.46
N LEU A 63 -15.90 -10.38 -3.22
CA LEU A 63 -15.08 -11.56 -2.96
C LEU A 63 -14.28 -11.38 -1.68
N LEU A 64 -14.20 -12.42 -0.86
CA LEU A 64 -13.36 -12.46 0.34
C LEU A 64 -12.08 -13.23 0.01
N LEU A 65 -10.97 -12.53 -0.04
CA LEU A 65 -9.65 -13.09 -0.31
C LEU A 65 -8.96 -13.45 1.00
N GLY A 66 -8.59 -14.70 1.19
CA GLY A 66 -7.67 -15.12 2.24
C GLY A 66 -6.24 -14.70 1.87
N THR A 67 -5.48 -14.18 2.84
CA THR A 67 -4.05 -13.85 2.68
C THR A 67 -3.26 -14.39 3.86
N LYS A 68 -1.94 -14.23 3.85
CA LYS A 68 -1.07 -14.64 4.95
C LYS A 68 -1.40 -13.88 6.24
N SER A 69 -1.73 -12.57 6.15
CA SER A 69 -2.01 -11.76 7.35
C SER A 69 -3.48 -11.80 7.75
N LYS A 70 -4.36 -11.20 6.97
CA LYS A 70 -5.81 -11.10 7.28
C LYS A 70 -6.63 -11.24 6.00
N PRO A 71 -7.86 -11.79 6.07
CA PRO A 71 -8.74 -11.78 4.91
C PRO A 71 -9.10 -10.36 4.50
N ILE A 72 -9.23 -10.15 3.20
CA ILE A 72 -9.56 -8.86 2.60
C ILE A 72 -10.80 -8.98 1.71
N LEU A 73 -11.75 -8.10 1.95
CA LEU A 73 -12.95 -7.98 1.13
C LEU A 73 -12.68 -7.03 -0.04
N ILE A 74 -12.88 -7.54 -1.25
CA ILE A 74 -12.88 -6.72 -2.47
C ILE A 74 -14.27 -6.62 -3.05
N LYS A 75 -14.59 -5.47 -3.66
CA LYS A 75 -15.87 -5.26 -4.34
C LYS A 75 -15.64 -4.61 -5.70
N PRO A 76 -16.37 -5.03 -6.74
CA PRO A 76 -16.37 -4.31 -8.00
C PRO A 76 -17.06 -2.96 -7.81
N THR A 77 -16.67 -1.97 -8.60
CA THR A 77 -17.36 -0.69 -8.69
C THR A 77 -18.13 -0.60 -10.01
N ASN A 78 -18.96 0.41 -10.19
CA ASN A 78 -19.66 0.66 -11.47
C ASN A 78 -18.68 1.12 -12.58
N THR A 79 -17.43 1.43 -12.20
CA THR A 79 -16.34 1.73 -13.12
C THR A 79 -15.35 0.55 -13.17
N LYS A 80 -14.28 0.64 -13.97
CA LYS A 80 -13.22 -0.38 -14.01
C LYS A 80 -12.30 -0.39 -12.76
N LYS A 81 -12.72 0.27 -11.65
CA LYS A 81 -11.96 0.34 -10.41
C LYS A 81 -12.36 -0.77 -9.45
N VAL A 82 -11.45 -1.10 -8.55
CA VAL A 82 -11.67 -2.08 -7.48
C VAL A 82 -11.73 -1.37 -6.15
N LYS A 83 -12.72 -1.73 -5.33
CA LYS A 83 -12.82 -1.31 -3.93
C LYS A 83 -12.23 -2.39 -3.04
N VAL A 84 -11.30 -2.02 -2.18
CA VAL A 84 -10.72 -2.86 -1.14
C VAL A 84 -11.19 -2.36 0.21
N ILE A 85 -11.68 -3.25 1.08
CA ILE A 85 -12.18 -2.92 2.41
C ILE A 85 -11.32 -3.62 3.45
N PHE A 86 -10.79 -2.84 4.41
CA PHE A 86 -9.89 -3.31 5.45
C PHE A 86 -10.02 -2.50 6.74
N ASP A 87 -9.46 -3.00 7.83
CA ASP A 87 -9.49 -2.33 9.12
C ASP A 87 -8.69 -1.02 9.07
N CYS A 88 -9.17 -0.02 9.84
CA CYS A 88 -8.45 1.24 9.93
C CYS A 88 -7.05 1.01 10.56
N PRO A 89 -5.98 1.53 9.94
CA PRO A 89 -4.65 1.50 10.53
C PRO A 89 -4.60 2.12 11.93
N THR A 90 -3.74 1.61 12.80
CA THR A 90 -3.60 2.04 14.18
C THR A 90 -2.41 2.97 14.37
N GLN A 91 -2.58 3.94 15.28
CA GLN A 91 -1.48 4.78 15.72
C GLN A 91 -0.56 3.99 16.65
N GLU A 92 0.74 4.11 16.42
CA GLU A 92 1.79 3.50 17.24
C GLU A 92 2.58 4.57 17.98
N ILE A 93 3.24 4.16 19.06
CA ILE A 93 4.03 5.05 19.91
C ILE A 93 5.49 5.02 19.43
N ILE A 94 6.07 6.21 19.26
CA ILE A 94 7.52 6.36 19.03
C ILE A 94 8.23 6.52 20.39
N PRO A 95 9.30 5.75 20.66
CA PRO A 95 10.12 5.95 21.87
C PRO A 95 10.65 7.37 21.98
N LYS A 96 10.77 7.89 23.21
CA LYS A 96 11.24 9.28 23.46
C LYS A 96 12.60 9.57 22.82
N SER A 97 13.52 8.61 22.81
CA SER A 97 14.84 8.73 22.16
C SER A 97 14.71 8.98 20.65
N GLU A 98 13.81 8.22 19.98
CA GLU A 98 13.57 8.34 18.54
C GLU A 98 12.82 9.63 18.20
N ALA A 99 11.88 10.05 19.02
CA ALA A 99 11.20 11.34 18.87
C ALA A 99 12.20 12.52 18.99
N LYS A 100 13.15 12.47 19.96
CA LYS A 100 14.23 13.46 20.06
C LYS A 100 15.12 13.46 18.80
N PHE A 101 15.42 12.28 18.25
CA PHE A 101 16.20 12.17 17.02
C PHE A 101 15.46 12.78 15.82
N LEU A 102 14.17 12.47 15.63
CA LEU A 102 13.36 13.08 14.57
C LEU A 102 13.33 14.61 14.67
N ASN A 103 13.18 15.14 15.89
CA ASN A 103 13.23 16.60 16.14
C ASN A 103 14.57 17.21 15.76
N LYS A 104 15.71 16.55 16.07
CA LYS A 104 17.06 16.99 15.64
C LYS A 104 17.22 16.96 14.12
N CYS A 105 16.49 16.08 13.42
CA CYS A 105 16.40 16.06 11.95
C CYS A 105 15.44 17.13 11.38
N GLY A 106 14.86 18.00 12.21
CA GLY A 106 13.90 19.02 11.78
C GLY A 106 12.48 18.50 11.53
N LEU A 107 12.20 17.23 11.86
CA LEU A 107 10.92 16.59 11.64
C LEU A 107 10.04 16.78 12.88
N LYS A 108 9.13 17.77 12.84
CA LYS A 108 8.30 18.16 13.99
C LYS A 108 6.85 17.68 13.89
N LYS A 109 6.38 17.36 12.68
CA LYS A 109 4.96 16.98 12.41
C LYS A 109 4.93 15.63 11.73
N TYR A 110 4.71 14.57 12.48
CA TYR A 110 4.67 13.20 11.98
C TYR A 110 3.67 12.35 12.76
N ASN A 111 3.25 11.25 12.14
CA ASN A 111 2.50 10.17 12.76
C ASN A 111 3.23 8.84 12.48
N PHE A 112 3.16 7.93 13.45
CA PHE A 112 3.71 6.60 13.32
C PHE A 112 2.55 5.60 13.33
N ILE A 113 2.33 4.92 12.22
CA ILE A 113 1.09 4.19 11.93
C ILE A 113 1.41 2.77 11.50
N ASN A 114 0.64 1.82 12.01
CA ASN A 114 0.66 0.43 11.58
C ASN A 114 -0.53 0.16 10.63
N ALA A 115 -0.21 -0.07 9.37
CA ALA A 115 -1.16 -0.44 8.31
C ALA A 115 -0.96 -1.90 7.83
N GLY A 116 -0.53 -2.80 8.75
CA GLY A 116 -0.04 -4.13 8.47
C GLY A 116 1.49 -4.17 8.34
N ASN A 117 2.10 -3.03 8.08
CA ASN A 117 3.51 -2.70 8.20
C ASN A 117 3.64 -1.28 8.78
N LEU A 118 4.83 -0.93 9.27
CA LEU A 118 5.05 0.33 9.98
C LEU A 118 5.34 1.48 9.00
N HIS A 119 4.72 2.62 9.26
CA HIS A 119 4.85 3.84 8.48
C HIS A 119 5.15 5.04 9.36
N LEU A 120 6.19 5.79 9.03
CA LEU A 120 6.45 7.14 9.52
C LEU A 120 5.94 8.13 8.47
N ILE A 121 4.83 8.80 8.78
CA ILE A 121 4.15 9.73 7.87
C ILE A 121 4.43 11.16 8.30
N ILE A 122 5.20 11.91 7.52
CA ILE A 122 5.74 13.23 7.86
C ILE A 122 5.01 14.31 7.07
N LYS A 123 4.44 15.29 7.77
CA LYS A 123 3.82 16.46 7.14
C LYS A 123 4.87 17.50 6.78
N THR A 124 4.89 17.93 5.51
CA THR A 124 5.81 18.99 5.04
C THR A 124 5.18 19.75 3.86
N SER A 125 5.45 21.04 3.75
CA SER A 125 5.11 21.83 2.55
C SER A 125 6.03 21.50 1.35
N LYS A 126 7.24 21.00 1.63
CA LYS A 126 8.32 20.75 0.67
C LYS A 126 8.29 19.30 0.13
N VAL A 127 7.09 18.73 -0.15
CA VAL A 127 6.97 17.31 -0.55
C VAL A 127 7.83 16.98 -1.78
N PHE A 128 7.90 17.86 -2.79
CA PHE A 128 8.61 17.60 -4.03
C PHE A 128 10.11 17.96 -3.99
N SER A 129 10.49 18.95 -3.20
CA SER A 129 11.87 19.44 -3.10
C SER A 129 12.69 18.74 -2.02
N PHE A 130 12.09 17.86 -1.24
CA PHE A 130 12.79 17.11 -0.21
C PHE A 130 13.41 15.85 -0.80
N ASP A 131 14.69 15.60 -0.52
CA ASP A 131 15.31 14.32 -0.88
C ASP A 131 14.83 13.23 0.09
N LEU A 132 13.80 12.48 -0.36
CA LEU A 132 13.19 11.42 0.43
C LEU A 132 14.13 10.21 0.56
N ASN A 133 15.00 9.95 -0.41
CA ASN A 133 15.93 8.82 -0.37
C ASN A 133 17.03 9.10 0.66
N GLU A 134 17.60 10.29 0.68
CA GLU A 134 18.59 10.72 1.67
C GLU A 134 18.00 10.69 3.09
N LEU A 135 16.81 11.26 3.27
CA LEU A 135 16.10 11.23 4.54
C LEU A 135 15.89 9.80 5.04
N SER A 136 15.38 8.94 4.17
CA SER A 136 15.09 7.54 4.51
C SER A 136 16.35 6.76 4.87
N SER A 137 17.43 6.95 4.12
CA SER A 137 18.73 6.36 4.41
C SER A 137 19.26 6.82 5.77
N LYS A 138 19.16 8.11 6.10
CA LYS A 138 19.54 8.66 7.38
C LYS A 138 18.75 8.07 8.55
N LEU A 139 17.42 7.98 8.42
CA LEU A 139 16.55 7.45 9.46
C LEU A 139 16.81 5.95 9.69
N ARG A 140 16.97 5.16 8.62
CA ARG A 140 17.19 3.71 8.69
C ARG A 140 18.56 3.30 9.26
N LYS A 141 19.50 4.21 9.46
CA LYS A 141 20.71 3.96 10.25
C LYS A 141 20.38 3.62 11.71
N ARG A 142 19.21 3.99 12.19
CA ARG A 142 18.72 3.59 13.52
C ARG A 142 17.89 2.30 13.39
N THR A 143 18.17 1.34 14.24
CA THR A 143 17.53 0.02 14.25
C THR A 143 16.00 0.12 14.28
N PHE A 144 15.45 1.07 15.04
CA PHE A 144 14.01 1.29 15.15
C PHE A 144 13.34 1.59 13.80
N PHE A 145 14.01 2.33 12.91
CA PHE A 145 13.45 2.70 11.59
C PHE A 145 13.89 1.78 10.46
N LYS A 146 14.66 0.72 10.72
CA LYS A 146 15.25 -0.14 9.68
C LYS A 146 14.21 -0.66 8.68
N ASN A 147 13.07 -1.15 9.17
CA ASN A 147 12.00 -1.74 8.38
C ASN A 147 10.76 -0.84 8.28
N VAL A 148 10.92 0.48 8.49
CA VAL A 148 9.83 1.44 8.46
C VAL A 148 9.74 2.08 7.08
N ASN A 149 8.53 2.14 6.53
CA ASN A 149 8.21 2.92 5.33
C ASN A 149 8.12 4.40 5.71
N ILE A 150 8.82 5.25 4.96
CA ILE A 150 8.93 6.68 5.27
C ILE A 150 8.22 7.47 4.19
N SER A 151 7.25 8.28 4.59
CA SER A 151 6.42 9.04 3.66
C SER A 151 6.43 10.52 3.98
N LEU A 152 6.41 11.33 2.94
CA LEU A 152 6.18 12.77 3.01
C LEU A 152 4.80 13.08 2.45
N TYR A 153 4.04 13.95 3.13
CA TYR A 153 2.76 14.39 2.61
C TYR A 153 2.50 15.87 2.81
N LYS A 154 1.68 16.44 1.94
CA LYS A 154 0.97 17.70 2.12
C LYS A 154 -0.49 17.56 1.71
N GLN A 155 -1.35 18.33 2.33
CA GLN A 155 -2.77 18.40 1.98
C GLN A 155 -3.07 19.73 1.29
N ASN A 156 -3.88 19.68 0.25
CA ASN A 156 -4.42 20.85 -0.44
C ASN A 156 -5.90 20.60 -0.79
N LEU A 157 -6.51 21.53 -1.54
CA LEU A 157 -7.94 21.43 -1.95
C LEU A 157 -8.22 20.21 -2.84
N LYS A 158 -7.25 19.69 -3.57
CA LYS A 158 -7.40 18.52 -4.46
C LYS A 158 -7.29 17.19 -3.70
N GLY A 159 -6.67 17.17 -2.51
CA GLY A 159 -6.46 15.98 -1.72
C GLY A 159 -5.12 15.98 -0.98
N LEU A 160 -4.64 14.81 -0.63
CA LEU A 160 -3.39 14.58 0.05
C LEU A 160 -2.35 14.08 -0.98
N ILE A 161 -1.30 14.87 -1.19
CA ILE A 161 -0.15 14.49 -2.02
C ILE A 161 0.81 13.70 -1.16
N LEU A 162 1.19 12.51 -1.63
CA LEU A 162 1.99 11.52 -0.90
C LEU A 162 3.17 11.03 -1.74
N ARG A 163 4.36 11.01 -1.14
CA ARG A 163 5.54 10.29 -1.64
C ARG A 163 5.98 9.31 -0.56
N THR A 164 6.39 8.12 -0.97
CA THR A 164 6.78 7.05 -0.04
C THR A 164 8.07 6.40 -0.49
N ASN A 165 9.03 6.27 0.46
CA ASN A 165 10.19 5.41 0.34
C ASN A 165 9.94 4.15 1.17
N GLU A 166 9.74 3.02 0.49
CA GLU A 166 9.44 1.73 1.09
C GLU A 166 10.72 1.03 1.57
N ALA A 167 10.62 0.35 2.69
CA ALA A 167 11.74 -0.43 3.22
C ALA A 167 12.06 -1.59 2.28
N GLY A 168 13.31 -1.65 1.82
CA GLY A 168 13.78 -2.66 0.87
C GLY A 168 13.54 -2.34 -0.61
N ALA A 169 12.62 -1.42 -0.96
CA ALA A 169 12.29 -1.08 -2.35
C ALA A 169 12.69 0.34 -2.77
N GLY A 170 12.97 1.23 -1.81
CA GLY A 170 13.26 2.64 -2.11
C GLY A 170 12.00 3.45 -2.39
N GLU A 171 12.14 4.58 -3.09
CA GLU A 171 10.99 5.42 -3.43
C GLU A 171 10.18 4.78 -4.54
N THR A 172 8.90 4.51 -4.26
CA THR A 172 7.96 3.87 -5.18
C THR A 172 6.94 4.87 -5.72
N LEU A 173 6.38 4.58 -6.90
CA LEU A 173 5.38 5.44 -7.54
C LEU A 173 4.08 5.53 -6.73
N SER A 174 3.71 4.46 -6.02
CA SER A 174 2.48 4.41 -5.21
C SER A 174 2.55 3.29 -4.18
N CYS A 175 2.29 3.62 -2.92
CA CYS A 175 2.20 2.67 -1.82
C CYS A 175 0.79 2.67 -1.23
N GLY A 176 0.08 1.54 -1.35
CA GLY A 176 -1.31 1.42 -0.87
C GLY A 176 -1.41 1.47 0.66
N SER A 177 -0.47 0.84 1.39
CA SER A 177 -0.45 0.87 2.85
C SER A 177 -0.07 2.26 3.39
N ALA A 178 0.85 2.99 2.73
CA ALA A 178 1.15 4.38 3.07
C ALA A 178 -0.06 5.30 2.83
N SER A 179 -0.82 5.05 1.75
CA SER A 179 -2.06 5.76 1.47
C SER A 179 -3.11 5.52 2.57
N ALA A 180 -3.28 4.27 3.00
CA ALA A 180 -4.15 3.89 4.10
C ALA A 180 -3.70 4.52 5.43
N ALA A 181 -2.40 4.43 5.76
CA ALA A 181 -1.80 5.03 6.94
C ALA A 181 -2.00 6.55 6.97
N SER A 182 -1.77 7.23 5.83
CA SER A 182 -1.98 8.67 5.72
C SER A 182 -3.45 9.07 5.85
N ALA A 183 -4.36 8.26 5.32
CA ALA A 183 -5.79 8.51 5.43
C ALA A 183 -6.32 8.32 6.85
N SER A 184 -5.81 7.35 7.62
CA SER A 184 -6.38 6.93 8.91
C SER A 184 -6.57 8.10 9.90
N PHE A 185 -5.66 9.08 9.90
CA PHE A 185 -5.70 10.25 10.79
C PHE A 185 -6.06 11.58 10.09
N ASN A 186 -6.10 11.61 8.74
CA ASN A 186 -6.45 12.82 7.98
C ASN A 186 -7.90 12.83 7.48
N ILE A 187 -8.63 11.73 7.63
CA ILE A 187 -10.00 11.58 7.10
C ILE A 187 -11.04 11.62 8.22
N LYS A 188 -12.09 12.41 8.03
CA LYS A 188 -13.28 12.38 8.90
C LYS A 188 -14.18 11.20 8.53
N ASP A 189 -14.93 10.68 9.49
CA ASP A 189 -15.89 9.61 9.22
C ASP A 189 -16.88 10.00 8.13
N LYS A 190 -17.25 9.04 7.27
CA LYS A 190 -18.12 9.19 6.11
C LYS A 190 -17.63 10.14 5.00
N SER A 191 -16.46 10.79 5.16
CA SER A 191 -15.88 11.64 4.12
C SER A 191 -15.02 10.83 3.14
N ILE A 192 -14.66 11.44 2.01
CA ILE A 192 -13.76 10.88 1.01
C ILE A 192 -12.50 11.73 0.96
N LEU A 193 -11.34 11.07 1.04
CA LEU A 193 -10.05 11.68 0.86
C LEU A 193 -9.37 11.12 -0.40
N LYS A 194 -8.98 12.00 -1.31
CA LYS A 194 -8.12 11.63 -2.44
C LYS A 194 -6.68 11.59 -1.99
N ILE A 195 -5.97 10.52 -2.33
CA ILE A 195 -4.52 10.39 -2.17
C ILE A 195 -3.90 10.43 -3.56
N ILE A 196 -3.00 11.37 -3.76
CA ILE A 196 -2.34 11.64 -5.04
C ILE A 196 -0.86 11.26 -4.89
N SER A 197 -0.39 10.34 -5.69
CA SER A 197 1.01 9.92 -5.77
C SER A 197 1.49 9.93 -7.22
N ALA A 198 2.78 9.73 -7.47
CA ALA A 198 3.33 9.67 -8.82
C ALA A 198 2.68 8.54 -9.66
N GLY A 199 2.28 7.44 -9.04
CA GLY A 199 1.60 6.31 -9.69
C GLY A 199 0.09 6.49 -9.88
N GLY A 200 -0.48 7.66 -9.54
CA GLY A 200 -1.90 7.95 -9.77
C GLY A 200 -2.68 8.30 -8.50
N GLU A 201 -4.00 8.20 -8.59
CA GLU A 201 -4.93 8.59 -7.54
C GLU A 201 -5.66 7.40 -6.92
N LEU A 202 -5.78 7.44 -5.60
CA LEU A 202 -6.65 6.57 -4.82
C LEU A 202 -7.71 7.42 -4.12
N SER A 203 -8.94 6.89 -4.02
CA SER A 203 -9.98 7.47 -3.18
C SER A 203 -10.16 6.59 -1.95
N ILE A 204 -10.05 7.18 -0.77
CA ILE A 204 -10.24 6.46 0.50
C ILE A 204 -11.43 7.07 1.23
N ARG A 205 -12.31 6.23 1.74
CA ARG A 205 -13.45 6.58 2.57
C ARG A 205 -13.35 5.85 3.90
N LYS A 206 -13.68 6.54 4.98
CA LYS A 206 -13.78 5.92 6.31
C LYS A 206 -15.25 5.68 6.64
N ILE A 207 -15.61 4.44 7.02
CA ILE A 207 -16.96 4.06 7.39
C ILE A 207 -16.89 3.04 8.53
N ASN A 208 -17.54 3.34 9.65
CA ASN A 208 -17.68 2.41 10.79
C ASN A 208 -16.34 1.78 11.21
N GLY A 209 -15.30 2.59 11.34
CA GLY A 209 -13.97 2.13 11.78
C GLY A 209 -13.16 1.39 10.70
N LYS A 210 -13.70 1.20 9.49
CA LYS A 210 -13.00 0.60 8.35
C LYS A 210 -12.64 1.64 7.30
N LEU A 211 -11.63 1.31 6.49
CA LEU A 211 -11.30 2.07 5.30
C LEU A 211 -11.76 1.32 4.05
N GLU A 212 -12.38 2.05 3.13
CA GLU A 212 -12.67 1.65 1.77
C GLU A 212 -11.71 2.37 0.84
N MET A 213 -10.81 1.66 0.19
CA MET A 213 -9.88 2.19 -0.81
C MET A 213 -10.38 1.83 -2.20
N VAL A 214 -10.52 2.82 -3.07
CA VAL A 214 -10.91 2.64 -4.47
C VAL A 214 -9.80 3.15 -5.37
N GLY A 215 -9.37 2.31 -6.30
CA GLY A 215 -8.35 2.66 -7.27
C GLY A 215 -8.40 1.78 -8.51
N PRO A 216 -7.73 2.19 -9.60
CA PRO A 216 -7.60 1.38 -10.81
C PRO A 216 -6.65 0.21 -10.58
N ALA A 217 -6.79 -0.78 -11.44
CA ALA A 217 -5.78 -1.76 -11.78
C ALA A 217 -6.00 -2.13 -13.25
N GLU A 218 -4.93 -2.14 -14.04
CA GLU A 218 -5.00 -2.29 -15.48
C GLU A 218 -4.24 -3.53 -15.93
N PHE A 219 -4.78 -4.21 -16.92
CA PHE A 219 -4.10 -5.27 -17.65
C PHE A 219 -3.10 -4.63 -18.62
N ILE A 220 -1.86 -5.09 -18.57
CA ILE A 220 -0.81 -4.63 -19.49
C ILE A 220 -0.57 -5.69 -20.56
N CYS A 221 -0.33 -6.94 -20.17
CA CYS A 221 -0.11 -8.06 -21.07
C CYS A 221 -0.39 -9.38 -20.39
N GLU A 222 -0.48 -10.44 -21.17
CA GLU A 222 -0.45 -11.83 -20.72
C GLU A 222 0.53 -12.63 -21.58
N GLY A 223 0.99 -13.76 -21.07
CA GLY A 223 1.94 -14.59 -21.79
C GLY A 223 2.28 -15.88 -21.07
N ILE A 224 3.09 -16.72 -21.70
CA ILE A 224 3.59 -17.98 -21.18
C ILE A 224 5.06 -17.81 -20.82
N TRP A 225 5.42 -18.09 -19.56
CA TRP A 225 6.82 -18.14 -19.14
C TRP A 225 7.42 -19.50 -19.47
N LEU A 226 8.31 -19.54 -20.43
CA LEU A 226 9.05 -20.77 -20.78
C LEU A 226 10.23 -20.92 -19.80
N LYS A 227 10.18 -21.96 -18.97
CA LYS A 227 11.29 -22.33 -18.11
C LYS A 227 12.40 -22.92 -19.01
N LYS A 228 13.57 -22.26 -19.03
CA LYS A 228 14.78 -22.88 -19.59
C LYS A 228 15.38 -23.86 -18.60
#